data_efd9d390740d3b236cc24c5e51a28df2
#
_entry.id   efd9d390740d3b236cc24c5e51a28df2
#
_cell.length_a   1.000
_cell.length_b   1.000
_cell.length_c   1.000
_cell.angle_alpha   90.00
_cell.angle_beta   90.00
_cell.angle_gamma   90.00
#
_symmetry.space_group_name_H-M   'P 1'
#
loop_
_entity.id
_entity.type
_entity.pdbx_description
1 polymer ?
#
loop_
_entity_poly.entity_id
_entity_poly.type
_entity_poly.pdbx_seq_one_letter_code
_entity_poly.pdbx_strand_id
1 'polypeptide(L)'
;IEAGTHKISVSHFFWLLCLYGTICIGFSLLYLLFELKDVNVILDHGIRIGGGFINKFETSLYFSAMTMFSVGYGELIPIGAGRFIATVQAFLGYTLPAAFFVRTVIDIEHIQK
;
A
#
# COMPACT_ATOMS: atom_id res chain seq x y z
N ILE A 1 19.20 8.29 -26.99
CA ILE A 1 18.78 6.95 -26.56
C ILE A 1 18.71 6.89 -25.04
N GLU A 2 19.77 7.30 -24.35
CA GLU A 2 19.78 7.34 -22.89
C GLU A 2 18.70 8.28 -22.35
N ALA A 3 18.52 9.43 -22.95
CA ALA A 3 17.50 10.37 -22.57
C ALA A 3 16.09 9.81 -22.76
N GLY A 4 15.87 9.07 -23.86
CA GLY A 4 14.61 8.41 -24.13
C GLY A 4 14.31 7.31 -23.12
N THR A 5 15.34 6.49 -22.79
CA THR A 5 15.20 5.43 -21.80
C THR A 5 14.92 5.98 -20.42
N HIS A 6 15.64 7.02 -20.05
CA HIS A 6 15.42 7.69 -18.76
C HIS A 6 14.01 8.28 -18.67
N LYS A 7 13.53 8.88 -19.74
CA LYS A 7 12.19 9.44 -19.81
C LYS A 7 11.12 8.36 -19.66
N ILE A 8 11.30 7.22 -20.32
CA ILE A 8 10.39 6.08 -20.21
C ILE A 8 10.37 5.57 -18.78
N SER A 9 11.53 5.45 -18.15
CA SER A 9 11.66 5.00 -16.77
C SER A 9 10.93 5.93 -15.79
N VAL A 10 11.08 7.24 -15.97
CA VAL A 10 10.39 8.23 -15.15
C VAL A 10 8.88 8.15 -15.34
N SER A 11 8.43 7.99 -16.59
CA SER A 11 7.01 7.86 -16.89
C SER A 11 6.42 6.62 -16.23
N HIS A 12 7.12 5.49 -16.28
CA HIS A 12 6.69 4.26 -15.62
C HIS A 12 6.65 4.43 -14.10
N PHE A 13 7.60 5.18 -13.56
CA PHE A 13 7.63 5.45 -12.12
C PHE A 13 6.41 6.24 -11.67
N PHE A 14 6.04 7.28 -12.41
CA PHE A 14 4.83 8.05 -12.10
C PHE A 14 3.57 7.20 -12.19
N TRP A 15 3.50 6.35 -13.22
CA TRP A 15 2.39 5.44 -13.37
C TRP A 15 2.29 4.48 -12.18
N LEU A 16 3.45 3.97 -11.75
CA LEU A 16 3.51 3.09 -10.58
C LEU A 16 3.07 3.80 -9.31
N LEU A 17 3.48 5.06 -9.12
CA LEU A 17 3.06 5.85 -7.97
C LEU A 17 1.55 6.04 -7.93
N CYS A 18 0.95 6.36 -9.09
CA CYS A 18 -0.50 6.52 -9.18
C CYS A 18 -1.22 5.22 -8.86
N LEU A 19 -0.76 4.12 -9.44
CA LEU A 19 -1.33 2.80 -9.18
C LEU A 19 -1.19 2.43 -7.70
N TYR A 20 -0.02 2.67 -7.14
CA TYR A 20 0.28 2.35 -5.75
C TYR A 20 -0.62 3.15 -4.80
N GLY A 21 -0.76 4.45 -5.06
CA GLY A 21 -1.65 5.30 -4.28
C GLY A 21 -3.10 4.90 -4.39
N THR A 22 -3.53 4.53 -5.60
CA THR A 22 -4.91 4.07 -5.82
C THR A 22 -5.21 2.80 -5.03
N ILE A 23 -4.29 1.84 -5.03
CA ILE A 23 -4.44 0.61 -4.27
C ILE A 23 -4.45 0.91 -2.77
N CYS A 24 -3.58 1.80 -2.32
CA CYS A 24 -3.52 2.22 -0.93
C CYS A 24 -4.85 2.80 -0.46
N ILE A 25 -5.43 3.71 -1.24
CA ILE A 25 -6.72 4.31 -0.93
C ILE A 25 -7.83 3.27 -0.96
N GLY A 26 -7.82 2.37 -1.94
CA GLY A 26 -8.80 1.30 -2.03
C GLY A 26 -8.81 0.41 -0.80
N PHE A 27 -7.63 0.00 -0.33
CA PHE A 27 -7.53 -0.81 0.88
C PHE A 27 -7.94 -0.01 2.13
N SER A 28 -7.63 1.29 2.18
CA SER A 28 -8.05 2.11 3.31
C SER A 28 -9.56 2.21 3.41
N LEU A 29 -10.24 2.31 2.27
CA LEU A 29 -11.70 2.32 2.22
C LEU A 29 -12.28 0.96 2.64
N LEU A 30 -11.61 -0.12 2.29
CA LEU A 30 -12.02 -1.46 2.70
C LEU A 30 -11.95 -1.62 4.21
N TYR A 31 -10.83 -1.20 4.83
CA TYR A 31 -10.71 -1.21 6.29
C TYR A 31 -11.76 -0.34 6.94
N LEU A 32 -11.98 0.85 6.40
CA LEU A 32 -12.97 1.79 6.91
C LEU A 32 -14.37 1.18 6.87
N LEU A 33 -14.71 0.52 5.77
CA LEU A 33 -16.02 -0.11 5.59
C LEU A 33 -16.28 -1.14 6.69
N PHE A 34 -15.29 -1.99 6.98
CA PHE A 34 -15.42 -2.98 8.04
C PHE A 34 -15.58 -2.31 9.41
N GLU A 35 -14.79 -1.27 9.68
CA GLU A 35 -14.89 -0.56 10.97
C GLU A 35 -16.23 0.15 11.13
N LEU A 36 -16.79 0.68 10.05
CA LEU A 36 -18.10 1.33 10.09
C LEU A 36 -19.22 0.34 10.31
N LYS A 37 -19.03 -0.92 9.97
CA LYS A 37 -20.00 -2.00 10.21
C LYS A 37 -19.79 -2.68 11.56
N ASP A 38 -18.99 -2.07 12.44
CA ASP A 38 -18.65 -2.60 13.75
C ASP A 38 -17.90 -3.94 13.71
N VAL A 39 -17.27 -4.23 12.58
CA VAL A 39 -16.36 -5.37 12.47
C VAL A 39 -14.95 -4.85 12.71
N ASN A 40 -14.37 -5.23 13.84
CA ASN A 40 -13.02 -4.75 14.18
C ASN A 40 -11.99 -5.45 13.33
N VAL A 41 -11.24 -4.68 12.56
CA VAL A 41 -10.14 -5.19 11.73
C VAL A 41 -8.80 -4.59 12.11
N ILE A 42 -8.79 -3.50 12.89
CA ILE A 42 -7.57 -2.80 13.31
C ILE A 42 -7.68 -2.45 14.79
N LEU A 43 -6.61 -2.69 15.54
CA LEU A 43 -6.45 -2.21 16.91
C LEU A 43 -5.36 -1.15 16.96
N ASP A 44 -5.63 -0.06 17.67
CA ASP A 44 -4.67 1.01 17.89
C ASP A 44 -4.16 0.90 19.32
N HIS A 45 -2.87 0.62 19.49
CA HIS A 45 -2.25 0.39 20.80
C HIS A 45 -3.00 -0.67 21.61
N GLY A 46 -3.55 -1.67 20.94
CA GLY A 46 -4.29 -2.75 21.58
C GLY A 46 -5.73 -2.41 21.92
N ILE A 47 -6.23 -1.24 21.55
CA ILE A 47 -7.59 -0.76 21.86
C ILE A 47 -8.34 -0.55 20.55
N ARG A 48 -9.66 -0.78 20.58
CA ARG A 48 -10.52 -0.54 19.42
C ARG A 48 -10.42 0.91 18.97
N ILE A 49 -10.47 1.10 17.64
CA ILE A 49 -10.52 2.43 17.08
C ILE A 49 -11.86 3.05 17.48
N GLY A 50 -11.81 4.13 18.25
CA GLY A 50 -13.00 4.86 18.66
C GLY A 50 -13.20 6.12 17.86
N GLY A 51 -14.19 6.91 18.27
CA GLY A 51 -14.46 8.20 17.67
C GLY A 51 -15.32 8.13 16.42
N GLY A 52 -15.40 9.25 15.70
CA GLY A 52 -16.27 9.39 14.56
C GLY A 52 -15.67 8.89 13.26
N PHE A 53 -16.39 9.17 12.19
CA PHE A 53 -16.01 8.74 10.84
C PHE A 53 -14.61 9.22 10.45
N ILE A 54 -14.29 10.48 10.74
CA ILE A 54 -13.02 11.07 10.34
C ILE A 54 -11.85 10.37 11.02
N ASN A 55 -11.99 10.05 12.31
CA ASN A 55 -10.96 9.34 13.05
C ASN A 55 -10.74 7.93 12.48
N LYS A 56 -11.83 7.23 12.17
CA LYS A 56 -11.74 5.89 11.58
C LYS A 56 -11.13 5.94 10.19
N PHE A 57 -11.47 6.94 9.40
CA PHE A 57 -10.93 7.12 8.06
C PHE A 57 -9.42 7.40 8.13
N GLU A 58 -9.04 8.31 9.01
CA GLU A 58 -7.63 8.70 9.18
C GLU A 58 -6.79 7.50 9.61
N THR A 59 -7.28 6.73 10.59
CA THR A 59 -6.60 5.54 11.08
C THR A 59 -6.51 4.47 10.01
N SER A 60 -7.59 4.26 9.26
CA SER A 60 -7.60 3.28 8.17
C SER A 60 -6.62 3.65 7.06
N LEU A 61 -6.57 4.93 6.70
CA LEU A 61 -5.64 5.42 5.68
C LEU A 61 -4.20 5.26 6.15
N TYR A 62 -3.93 5.62 7.40
CA TYR A 62 -2.59 5.48 7.98
C TYR A 62 -2.17 4.01 8.01
N PHE A 63 -3.04 3.12 8.47
CA PHE A 63 -2.74 1.70 8.51
C PHE A 63 -2.48 1.14 7.11
N SER A 64 -3.30 1.54 6.14
CA SER A 64 -3.12 1.11 4.76
C SER A 64 -1.76 1.54 4.21
N ALA A 65 -1.39 2.80 4.43
CA ALA A 65 -0.10 3.33 3.99
C ALA A 65 1.06 2.60 4.66
N MET A 66 0.97 2.38 5.96
CA MET A 66 2.01 1.70 6.73
C MET A 66 2.21 0.27 6.26
N THR A 67 1.11 -0.43 5.94
CA THR A 67 1.16 -1.79 5.44
C THR A 67 1.71 -1.83 4.02
N MET A 68 1.24 -0.93 3.18
CA MET A 68 1.64 -0.87 1.77
C MET A 68 3.13 -0.55 1.61
N PHE A 69 3.64 0.39 2.41
CA PHE A 69 5.03 0.79 2.35
C PHE A 69 5.96 -0.09 3.20
N SER A 70 5.41 -1.12 3.84
CA SER A 70 6.16 -2.07 4.66
C SER A 70 6.89 -1.43 5.85
N VAL A 71 6.36 -0.32 6.35
CA VAL A 71 6.97 0.37 7.50
C VAL A 71 6.64 -0.35 8.80
N GLY A 72 5.34 -0.62 9.04
CA GLY A 72 4.91 -1.45 10.15
C GLY A 72 5.41 -1.05 11.52
N TYR A 73 5.09 0.16 11.99
CA TYR A 73 5.51 0.60 13.31
C TYR A 73 4.97 -0.25 14.46
N GLY A 74 3.87 -0.97 14.22
CA GLY A 74 3.35 -1.89 15.23
C GLY A 74 2.33 -1.30 16.19
N GLU A 75 2.05 -0.02 16.11
CA GLU A 75 1.02 0.62 16.93
C GLU A 75 -0.40 0.23 16.48
N LEU A 76 -0.56 0.02 15.18
CA LEU A 76 -1.80 -0.46 14.60
C LEU A 76 -1.63 -1.91 14.20
N ILE A 77 -2.52 -2.77 14.70
CA ILE A 77 -2.41 -4.22 14.51
C ILE A 77 -3.67 -4.72 13.82
N PRO A 78 -3.54 -5.48 12.72
CA PRO A 78 -4.72 -6.09 12.09
C PRO A 78 -5.23 -7.26 12.91
N ILE A 79 -6.55 -7.41 12.97
CA ILE A 79 -7.20 -8.52 13.69
C ILE A 79 -8.30 -9.12 12.82
N GLY A 80 -8.61 -10.37 13.05
CA GLY A 80 -9.69 -11.06 12.35
C GLY A 80 -9.53 -11.01 10.83
N ALA A 81 -10.55 -10.57 10.13
CA ALA A 81 -10.52 -10.41 8.67
C ALA A 81 -9.45 -9.44 8.24
N GLY A 82 -9.09 -8.48 9.09
CA GLY A 82 -8.03 -7.51 8.80
C GLY A 82 -6.67 -8.16 8.58
N ARG A 83 -6.40 -9.28 9.23
CA ARG A 83 -5.15 -10.02 9.03
C ARG A 83 -5.01 -10.50 7.60
N PHE A 84 -6.08 -11.04 7.05
CA PHE A 84 -6.08 -11.53 5.67
C PHE A 84 -5.90 -10.38 4.70
N ILE A 85 -6.66 -9.31 4.89
CA ILE A 85 -6.60 -8.13 4.01
C ILE A 85 -5.22 -7.49 4.07
N ALA A 86 -4.66 -7.34 5.28
CA ALA A 86 -3.34 -6.75 5.45
C ALA A 86 -2.24 -7.61 4.82
N THR A 87 -2.38 -8.93 4.89
CA THR A 87 -1.42 -9.84 4.27
C THR A 87 -1.41 -9.68 2.75
N VAL A 88 -2.59 -9.63 2.14
CA VAL A 88 -2.71 -9.42 0.69
C VAL A 88 -2.14 -8.06 0.31
N GLN A 89 -2.48 -7.03 1.07
CA GLN A 89 -1.97 -5.69 0.80
C GLN A 89 -0.45 -5.62 0.93
N ALA A 90 0.12 -6.23 1.96
CA ALA A 90 1.56 -6.25 2.16
C ALA A 90 2.26 -6.96 1.01
N PHE A 91 1.67 -8.04 0.53
CA PHE A 91 2.20 -8.76 -0.64
C PHE A 91 2.24 -7.85 -1.87
N LEU A 92 1.14 -7.14 -2.14
CA LEU A 92 1.08 -6.21 -3.25
C LEU A 92 2.07 -5.05 -3.08
N GLY A 93 2.16 -4.53 -1.85
CA GLY A 93 3.06 -3.43 -1.53
C GLY A 93 4.53 -3.79 -1.70
N TYR A 94 4.88 -5.04 -1.48
CA TYR A 94 6.23 -5.54 -1.70
C TYR A 94 6.47 -5.87 -3.16
N THR A 95 5.50 -6.51 -3.80
CA THR A 95 5.67 -7.06 -5.15
C THR A 95 5.73 -5.97 -6.21
N LEU A 96 4.93 -4.91 -6.08
CA LEU A 96 4.87 -3.86 -7.11
C LEU A 96 6.20 -3.13 -7.29
N PRO A 97 6.84 -2.62 -6.22
CA PRO A 97 8.16 -2.00 -6.38
C PRO A 97 9.22 -2.99 -6.85
N ALA A 98 9.16 -4.24 -6.40
CA ALA A 98 10.10 -5.27 -6.81
C ALA A 98 9.97 -5.57 -8.30
N ALA A 99 8.73 -5.67 -8.80
CA ALA A 99 8.48 -5.90 -10.22
C ALA A 99 8.98 -4.75 -11.07
N PHE A 100 8.78 -3.52 -10.61
CA PHE A 100 9.28 -2.33 -11.30
C PHE A 100 10.81 -2.35 -11.37
N PHE A 101 11.45 -2.70 -10.25
CA PHE A 101 12.91 -2.77 -10.19
C PHE A 101 13.45 -3.81 -11.18
N VAL A 102 12.86 -5.01 -11.19
CA VAL A 102 13.28 -6.08 -12.08
C VAL A 102 13.12 -5.66 -13.54
N ARG A 103 12.00 -5.03 -13.88
CA ARG A 103 11.74 -4.54 -15.22
C ARG A 103 12.77 -3.50 -15.65
N THR A 104 13.11 -2.60 -14.74
CA THR A 104 14.10 -1.56 -15.01
C THR A 104 15.47 -2.17 -15.28
N VAL A 105 15.87 -3.18 -14.51
CA VAL A 105 17.15 -3.87 -14.70
C VAL A 105 17.17 -4.59 -16.05
N ILE A 106 16.09 -5.26 -16.40
CA ILE A 106 15.98 -5.95 -17.69
C ILE A 106 16.07 -4.96 -18.84
N ASP A 107 15.42 -3.83 -18.75
CA ASP A 107 15.46 -2.80 -19.79
C ASP A 107 16.87 -2.25 -19.96
N ILE A 108 17.60 -2.04 -18.86
CA ILE A 108 18.99 -1.56 -18.92
C ILE A 108 19.88 -2.60 -19.56
N GLU A 109 19.76 -3.87 -19.19
CA GLU A 109 20.53 -4.96 -19.81
C GLU A 109 20.27 -5.06 -21.31
N HIS A 110 19.00 -4.92 -21.69
CA HIS A 110 18.60 -5.01 -23.09
C HIS A 110 19.21 -3.89 -23.92
N ILE A 111 19.37 -2.72 -23.34
CA ILE A 111 19.97 -1.56 -24.00
C ILE A 111 21.47 -1.74 -24.15
N GLN A 112 22.13 -2.35 -23.17
CA GLN A 112 23.57 -2.58 -23.19
C GLN A 112 24.01 -3.63 -24.21
N LYS A 113 23.11 -4.46 -24.66
CA LYS A 113 23.33 -5.42 -25.72
C LYS A 113 23.10 -4.80 -27.09
#